data_a8bc9085e3f07ca8fbdc910b0e525b26
#
_entry.id   a8bc9085e3f07ca8fbdc910b0e525b26
#
_cell.length_a   1.000
_cell.length_b   1.000
_cell.length_c   1.000
_cell.angle_alpha   90.00
_cell.angle_beta   90.00
_cell.angle_gamma   90.00
#
_symmetry.space_group_name_H-M   'P 1'
#
loop_
_entity.id
_entity.type
_entity.pdbx_description
1 polymer ?
#
loop_
_entity_poly.entity_id
_entity_poly.type
_entity_poly.pdbx_seq_one_letter_code
_entity_poly.pdbx_strand_id
1 'polypeptide(L)'
;MIQLDTSWLQHVQKPARYTGGEYNSIVKDHSTVDVTMALGFPDVYEVAMSHLGIKILYGLVNRREDAVAERVFAPWHDMEEEMRKRNIPLFSLETRTPIKDFDVLAFTLQYEMSFTNILNMLDLAGIPMYAKDRDLEFPLLVCGGPCAYNVEPIADFFDIVSLGESEEWGDECIDLFKAEKAKGFPGGKEGFLRKVAQIPGTYCPALYDVEYTEQGDFKSIMPRFEDVPAAVEKRIIEDVENVFYPTKPVVPFLDIVHDRAVLELFRGCTRGCRFCQAGMLYRPVREKTPERLLQIAKDTIANTGYNEISLMSLSSADYSKLPELVDMLMEEFKDKQVSVSLPSLRIDSFSIDIAKKVQQVRKSGLTFAPEAGTQRMRDVINKGVSEEDLLAACTNAFKSGWNTVKLYFMMGLPTETDEDLAGIADLAYKVLDLHREITGKRNGSVTVSVSFFVPKTHSPYQWYGQQDVEEIHRKQRYLKSLINNRNISYHYHDGYTGYMEAAFARGDRRLSKVLVEAWKAGCKFDGWTEFFNYETWLKAFADCGLDPAYYARRTRDFDEPLPWDHLDCTVSKAFLKREWEQAVEAKLTGDCRRAPCKGCNVCPELNTAIIDYKEGGRVEKVTFGLK
;
A
#
# COMPACT_ATOMS: atom_id res chain seq x y z
N MET A 1 -5.58 32.43 1.09
CA MET A 1 -6.77 31.71 0.61
C MET A 1 -7.02 32.01 -0.86
N ILE A 2 -7.09 30.98 -1.71
CA ILE A 2 -7.34 31.15 -3.14
C ILE A 2 -8.84 31.26 -3.37
N GLN A 3 -9.29 32.29 -4.11
CA GLN A 3 -10.67 32.37 -4.57
C GLN A 3 -10.87 31.47 -5.80
N LEU A 4 -11.69 30.44 -5.66
CA LEU A 4 -12.14 29.65 -6.81
C LEU A 4 -13.22 30.42 -7.58
N ASP A 5 -12.88 30.86 -8.76
CA ASP A 5 -13.85 31.40 -9.69
C ASP A 5 -14.49 30.23 -10.46
N THR A 6 -15.81 30.09 -10.32
CA THR A 6 -16.59 29.03 -10.98
C THR A 6 -16.53 29.12 -12.51
N SER A 7 -16.14 30.27 -13.08
CA SER A 7 -16.07 30.45 -14.54
C SER A 7 -15.07 29.54 -15.24
N TRP A 8 -13.95 29.17 -14.57
CA TRP A 8 -12.97 28.27 -15.14
C TRP A 8 -13.13 26.81 -14.69
N LEU A 9 -13.77 26.57 -13.53
CA LEU A 9 -14.09 25.22 -13.08
C LEU A 9 -15.06 24.47 -14.02
N GLN A 10 -15.84 25.19 -14.84
CA GLN A 10 -16.69 24.58 -15.88
C GLN A 10 -15.89 23.90 -17.01
N HIS A 11 -14.60 24.20 -17.14
CA HIS A 11 -13.71 23.60 -18.13
C HIS A 11 -12.95 22.37 -17.59
N VAL A 12 -13.18 22.03 -16.31
CA VAL A 12 -12.49 20.97 -15.62
C VAL A 12 -13.43 19.78 -15.40
N GLN A 13 -12.94 18.58 -15.66
CA GLN A 13 -13.66 17.35 -15.36
C GLN A 13 -13.86 17.20 -13.85
N LYS A 14 -15.08 16.87 -13.44
CA LYS A 14 -15.42 16.63 -12.03
C LYS A 14 -14.91 17.77 -11.11
N PRO A 15 -15.42 19.00 -11.24
CA PRO A 15 -14.98 20.15 -10.44
C PRO A 15 -15.03 19.93 -8.94
N ALA A 16 -15.91 19.04 -8.45
CA ALA A 16 -16.03 18.68 -7.05
C ALA A 16 -14.74 18.05 -6.45
N ARG A 17 -13.80 17.60 -7.27
CA ARG A 17 -12.46 17.18 -6.81
C ARG A 17 -11.69 18.31 -6.11
N TYR A 18 -12.03 19.57 -6.39
CA TYR A 18 -11.23 20.74 -6.04
C TYR A 18 -11.98 21.77 -5.19
N THR A 19 -13.26 21.56 -4.90
CA THR A 19 -14.10 22.55 -4.22
C THR A 19 -14.00 22.50 -2.71
N GLY A 20 -13.69 21.35 -2.11
CA GLY A 20 -13.76 21.17 -0.67
C GLY A 20 -15.17 21.31 -0.10
N GLY A 21 -15.30 21.45 1.21
CA GLY A 21 -16.57 21.67 1.89
C GLY A 21 -17.42 20.41 2.08
N GLU A 22 -16.80 19.22 1.98
CA GLU A 22 -17.47 17.94 2.16
C GLU A 22 -17.97 17.77 3.60
N TYR A 23 -19.00 16.94 3.77
CA TYR A 23 -19.54 16.63 5.08
C TYR A 23 -18.46 15.98 5.97
N ASN A 24 -18.34 16.43 7.22
CA ASN A 24 -17.31 16.08 8.19
C ASN A 24 -15.90 16.63 7.86
N SER A 25 -15.71 17.48 6.85
CA SER A 25 -14.43 18.19 6.72
C SER A 25 -14.22 19.15 7.90
N ILE A 26 -12.98 19.27 8.36
CA ILE A 26 -12.60 20.07 9.52
C ILE A 26 -11.85 21.29 9.02
N VAL A 27 -12.39 22.47 9.30
CA VAL A 27 -11.77 23.74 8.97
C VAL A 27 -11.39 24.46 10.27
N LYS A 28 -10.12 24.80 10.42
CA LYS A 28 -9.61 25.60 11.53
C LYS A 28 -8.95 26.86 10.99
N ASP A 29 -8.95 27.93 11.78
CA ASP A 29 -8.19 29.13 11.48
C ASP A 29 -6.69 28.86 11.76
N HIS A 30 -5.84 28.96 10.73
CA HIS A 30 -4.41 28.70 10.82
C HIS A 30 -3.72 29.62 11.85
N SER A 31 -4.29 30.82 12.13
CA SER A 31 -3.74 31.72 13.13
C SER A 31 -3.97 31.26 14.58
N THR A 32 -4.84 30.27 14.80
CA THR A 32 -5.20 29.75 16.13
C THR A 32 -4.49 28.44 16.49
N VAL A 33 -3.68 27.88 15.59
CA VAL A 33 -2.96 26.62 15.78
C VAL A 33 -1.45 26.85 15.70
N ASP A 34 -0.68 26.01 16.37
CA ASP A 34 0.78 26.08 16.37
C ASP A 34 1.41 25.42 15.14
N VAL A 35 0.74 24.38 14.60
CA VAL A 35 1.26 23.57 13.48
C VAL A 35 0.18 23.37 12.40
N THR A 36 0.54 23.69 11.16
CA THR A 36 -0.27 23.49 9.98
C THR A 36 0.32 22.39 9.10
N MET A 37 -0.49 21.43 8.67
CA MET A 37 -0.06 20.29 7.86
C MET A 37 -0.93 20.14 6.61
N ALA A 38 -0.31 20.03 5.42
CA ALA A 38 -0.99 19.56 4.23
C ALA A 38 -0.74 18.06 4.05
N LEU A 39 -1.83 17.27 3.97
CA LEU A 39 -1.76 15.83 3.73
C LEU A 39 -1.92 15.57 2.23
N GLY A 40 -0.80 15.26 1.59
CA GLY A 40 -0.69 15.01 0.17
C GLY A 40 -0.92 13.55 -0.21
N PHE A 41 -1.74 13.31 -1.22
CA PHE A 41 -1.83 12.02 -1.87
C PHE A 41 -1.51 12.18 -3.37
N PRO A 42 -0.50 11.45 -3.90
CA PRO A 42 -0.01 11.69 -5.25
C PRO A 42 -0.85 10.97 -6.32
N ASP A 43 -2.16 11.05 -6.21
CA ASP A 43 -3.13 10.58 -7.19
C ASP A 43 -4.42 11.42 -7.08
N VAL A 44 -5.41 11.12 -7.93
CA VAL A 44 -6.68 11.86 -7.96
C VAL A 44 -7.53 11.67 -6.70
N TYR A 45 -8.45 12.58 -6.50
CA TYR A 45 -9.38 12.62 -5.37
C TYR A 45 -10.04 11.27 -5.08
N GLU A 46 -10.55 10.55 -6.11
CA GLU A 46 -11.29 9.30 -5.94
C GLU A 46 -10.43 8.17 -5.38
N VAL A 47 -9.15 8.13 -5.74
CA VAL A 47 -8.18 7.17 -5.20
C VAL A 47 -7.80 7.56 -3.78
N ALA A 48 -7.45 8.82 -3.57
CA ALA A 48 -7.02 9.35 -2.28
C ALA A 48 -8.11 9.23 -1.20
N MET A 49 -9.34 9.62 -1.51
CA MET A 49 -10.48 9.54 -0.58
C MET A 49 -10.93 8.11 -0.27
N SER A 50 -10.49 7.14 -1.06
CA SER A 50 -10.69 5.71 -0.80
C SER A 50 -9.68 5.13 0.19
N HIS A 51 -8.58 5.83 0.47
CA HIS A 51 -7.47 5.33 1.28
C HIS A 51 -7.71 5.54 2.78
N LEU A 52 -7.74 4.45 3.57
CA LEU A 52 -7.99 4.53 5.02
C LEU A 52 -6.88 5.28 5.77
N GLY A 53 -5.62 5.09 5.40
CA GLY A 53 -4.48 5.72 6.08
C GLY A 53 -4.57 7.24 6.11
N ILE A 54 -4.95 7.89 4.99
CA ILE A 54 -5.11 9.35 4.97
C ILE A 54 -6.27 9.81 5.86
N LYS A 55 -7.35 9.01 5.97
CA LYS A 55 -8.48 9.29 6.87
C LYS A 55 -8.06 9.20 8.34
N ILE A 56 -7.20 8.22 8.67
CA ILE A 56 -6.62 8.08 10.02
C ILE A 56 -5.75 9.29 10.34
N LEU A 57 -4.78 9.63 9.49
CA LEU A 57 -3.86 10.75 9.71
C LEU A 57 -4.61 12.09 9.78
N TYR A 58 -5.58 12.31 8.91
CA TYR A 58 -6.42 13.51 8.92
C TYR A 58 -7.18 13.67 10.25
N GLY A 59 -7.83 12.60 10.71
CA GLY A 59 -8.53 12.62 11.98
C GLY A 59 -7.60 12.74 13.18
N LEU A 60 -6.43 12.09 13.12
CA LEU A 60 -5.41 12.10 14.17
C LEU A 60 -4.90 13.52 14.43
N VAL A 61 -4.47 14.22 13.38
CA VAL A 61 -3.98 15.61 13.52
C VAL A 61 -5.10 16.54 13.91
N ASN A 62 -6.27 16.41 13.30
CA ASN A 62 -7.40 17.32 13.54
C ASN A 62 -8.10 17.14 14.90
N ARG A 63 -7.87 16.03 15.62
CA ARG A 63 -8.33 15.90 17.02
C ARG A 63 -7.58 16.81 17.99
N ARG A 64 -6.36 17.25 17.62
CA ARG A 64 -5.55 18.17 18.42
C ARG A 64 -6.11 19.59 18.34
N GLU A 65 -6.02 20.36 19.42
CA GLU A 65 -6.41 21.79 19.42
C GLU A 65 -5.31 22.67 18.81
N ASP A 66 -4.05 22.25 18.92
CA ASP A 66 -2.85 23.00 18.54
C ASP A 66 -2.34 22.68 17.11
N ALA A 67 -3.02 21.82 16.37
CA ALA A 67 -2.64 21.47 15.00
C ALA A 67 -3.87 21.37 14.06
N VAL A 68 -3.62 21.56 12.78
CA VAL A 68 -4.60 21.34 11.72
C VAL A 68 -3.99 20.56 10.56
N ALA A 69 -4.75 19.65 9.99
CA ALA A 69 -4.42 18.96 8.75
C ALA A 69 -5.46 19.27 7.69
N GLU A 70 -4.99 19.58 6.48
CA GLU A 70 -5.81 19.79 5.30
C GLU A 70 -5.37 18.87 4.18
N ARG A 71 -6.30 18.48 3.29
CA ARG A 71 -6.03 17.50 2.22
C ARG A 71 -5.62 18.20 0.93
N VAL A 72 -4.68 17.59 0.22
CA VAL A 72 -4.29 18.00 -1.13
C VAL A 72 -4.02 16.78 -1.99
N PHE A 73 -4.54 16.77 -3.21
CA PHE A 73 -4.42 15.65 -4.15
C PHE A 73 -3.81 16.10 -5.46
N ALA A 74 -3.24 15.16 -6.24
CA ALA A 74 -2.71 15.47 -7.54
C ALA A 74 -3.85 15.96 -8.47
N PRO A 75 -3.74 17.17 -9.04
CA PRO A 75 -4.74 17.67 -9.95
C PRO A 75 -4.68 16.91 -11.28
N TRP A 76 -5.86 16.59 -11.84
CA TRP A 76 -5.93 15.99 -13.16
C TRP A 76 -5.42 16.95 -14.24
N HIS A 77 -5.09 16.45 -15.42
CA HIS A 77 -4.44 17.22 -16.49
C HIS A 77 -5.15 18.54 -16.83
N ASP A 78 -6.47 18.52 -16.93
CA ASP A 78 -7.26 19.72 -17.27
C ASP A 78 -7.22 20.78 -16.16
N MET A 79 -7.26 20.34 -14.89
CA MET A 79 -7.12 21.25 -13.75
C MET A 79 -5.69 21.81 -13.66
N GLU A 80 -4.68 20.97 -13.89
CA GLU A 80 -3.28 21.41 -13.95
C GLU A 80 -3.10 22.48 -15.05
N GLU A 81 -3.66 22.26 -16.24
CA GLU A 81 -3.58 23.23 -17.35
C GLU A 81 -4.19 24.58 -16.95
N GLU A 82 -5.38 24.58 -16.34
CA GLU A 82 -6.02 25.80 -15.88
C GLU A 82 -5.22 26.49 -14.76
N MET A 83 -4.63 25.72 -13.82
CA MET A 83 -3.76 26.26 -12.77
C MET A 83 -2.52 26.94 -13.38
N ARG A 84 -1.81 26.27 -14.30
CA ARG A 84 -0.62 26.84 -14.97
C ARG A 84 -0.96 28.10 -15.79
N LYS A 85 -2.04 28.06 -16.55
CA LYS A 85 -2.50 29.19 -17.37
C LYS A 85 -2.84 30.44 -16.55
N ARG A 86 -3.30 30.25 -15.31
CA ARG A 86 -3.73 31.35 -14.42
C ARG A 86 -2.73 31.67 -13.32
N ASN A 87 -1.58 30.98 -13.26
CA ASN A 87 -0.60 31.07 -12.21
C ASN A 87 -1.23 30.81 -10.80
N ILE A 88 -2.14 29.84 -10.71
CA ILE A 88 -2.74 29.42 -9.44
C ILE A 88 -1.84 28.33 -8.86
N PRO A 89 -1.23 28.52 -7.67
CA PRO A 89 -0.43 27.48 -7.03
C PRO A 89 -1.33 26.33 -6.53
N LEU A 90 -0.78 25.13 -6.35
CA LEU A 90 -1.48 24.02 -5.74
C LEU A 90 -1.91 24.37 -4.30
N PHE A 91 -3.14 24.03 -3.96
CA PHE A 91 -3.78 24.43 -2.72
C PHE A 91 -4.54 23.27 -2.05
N SER A 92 -4.76 23.41 -0.74
CA SER A 92 -5.54 22.46 0.08
C SER A 92 -7.05 22.55 -0.20
N LEU A 93 -7.78 21.49 0.14
CA LEU A 93 -9.23 21.45 -0.07
C LEU A 93 -10.04 22.24 0.96
N GLU A 94 -9.63 22.24 2.23
CA GLU A 94 -10.40 22.82 3.34
C GLU A 94 -10.43 24.35 3.28
N THR A 95 -9.27 25.00 3.32
CA THR A 95 -9.17 26.47 3.32
C THR A 95 -8.73 27.06 2.00
N ARG A 96 -8.30 26.23 1.04
CA ARG A 96 -7.69 26.66 -0.23
C ARG A 96 -6.42 27.50 0.00
N THR A 97 -5.68 27.16 1.01
CA THR A 97 -4.36 27.75 1.27
C THR A 97 -3.33 27.12 0.34
N PRO A 98 -2.44 27.89 -0.31
CA PRO A 98 -1.31 27.34 -1.07
C PRO A 98 -0.51 26.38 -0.20
N ILE A 99 -0.21 25.18 -0.71
CA ILE A 99 0.46 24.17 0.14
C ILE A 99 1.89 24.56 0.55
N LYS A 100 2.50 25.50 -0.12
CA LYS A 100 3.79 26.06 0.28
C LYS A 100 3.75 26.89 1.56
N ASP A 101 2.54 27.33 1.98
CA ASP A 101 2.33 28.19 3.15
C ASP A 101 2.03 27.36 4.42
N PHE A 102 2.11 26.03 4.35
CA PHE A 102 2.01 25.12 5.49
C PHE A 102 3.38 24.89 6.15
N ASP A 103 3.38 24.51 7.42
CA ASP A 103 4.61 24.11 8.14
C ASP A 103 5.13 22.75 7.66
N VAL A 104 4.21 21.82 7.33
CA VAL A 104 4.53 20.45 6.94
C VAL A 104 3.70 20.05 5.72
N LEU A 105 4.33 19.40 4.75
CA LEU A 105 3.69 18.74 3.62
C LEU A 105 3.99 17.24 3.69
N ALA A 106 3.00 16.43 4.06
CA ALA A 106 3.16 15.00 4.29
C ALA A 106 2.51 14.18 3.16
N PHE A 107 3.29 13.30 2.53
CA PHE A 107 2.84 12.40 1.47
C PHE A 107 2.75 10.95 1.93
N THR A 108 1.75 10.23 1.44
CA THR A 108 1.71 8.77 1.57
C THR A 108 2.20 8.11 0.28
N LEU A 109 3.25 7.28 0.40
CA LEU A 109 3.89 6.58 -0.71
C LEU A 109 3.29 5.17 -0.85
N GLN A 110 2.29 5.01 -1.71
CA GLN A 110 1.57 3.74 -1.88
C GLN A 110 2.05 2.92 -3.09
N TYR A 111 2.61 3.59 -4.09
CA TYR A 111 2.97 2.98 -5.37
C TYR A 111 4.10 3.77 -6.04
N GLU A 112 5.14 3.09 -6.52
CA GLU A 112 6.33 3.72 -7.09
C GLU A 112 6.02 4.54 -8.35
N MET A 113 5.04 4.10 -9.16
CA MET A 113 4.64 4.80 -10.39
C MET A 113 3.84 6.09 -10.13
N SER A 114 3.67 6.49 -8.87
CA SER A 114 3.11 7.80 -8.50
C SER A 114 4.17 8.84 -8.13
N PHE A 115 5.46 8.51 -8.15
CA PHE A 115 6.54 9.41 -7.70
C PHE A 115 6.65 10.68 -8.54
N THR A 116 6.44 10.61 -9.85
CA THR A 116 6.41 11.78 -10.74
C THR A 116 5.28 12.74 -10.40
N ASN A 117 4.15 12.25 -9.88
CA ASN A 117 3.04 13.10 -9.44
C ASN A 117 3.45 13.97 -8.25
N ILE A 118 4.31 13.47 -7.34
CA ILE A 118 4.84 14.27 -6.22
C ILE A 118 5.65 15.44 -6.75
N LEU A 119 6.56 15.19 -7.70
CA LEU A 119 7.35 16.25 -8.33
C LEU A 119 6.46 17.29 -9.02
N ASN A 120 5.41 16.84 -9.71
CA ASN A 120 4.44 17.72 -10.33
C ASN A 120 3.66 18.57 -9.31
N MET A 121 3.30 17.99 -8.16
CA MET A 121 2.63 18.71 -7.08
C MET A 121 3.54 19.76 -6.46
N LEU A 122 4.83 19.45 -6.28
CA LEU A 122 5.83 20.42 -5.78
C LEU A 122 6.04 21.57 -6.76
N ASP A 123 6.17 21.29 -8.04
CA ASP A 123 6.31 22.30 -9.09
C ASP A 123 5.09 23.22 -9.16
N LEU A 124 3.88 22.67 -9.16
CA LEU A 124 2.63 23.44 -9.13
C LEU A 124 2.50 24.31 -7.87
N ALA A 125 3.09 23.90 -6.76
CA ALA A 125 3.10 24.66 -5.52
C ALA A 125 4.20 25.73 -5.49
N GLY A 126 5.17 25.71 -6.41
CA GLY A 126 6.36 26.55 -6.37
C GLY A 126 7.31 26.18 -5.23
N ILE A 127 7.35 24.90 -4.85
CA ILE A 127 8.25 24.35 -3.82
C ILE A 127 9.47 23.73 -4.52
N PRO A 128 10.71 24.09 -4.15
CA PRO A 128 11.90 23.44 -4.71
C PRO A 128 11.86 21.92 -4.50
N MET A 129 12.14 21.14 -5.55
CA MET A 129 12.00 19.68 -5.52
C MET A 129 12.97 19.03 -4.53
N TYR A 130 14.26 19.36 -4.63
CA TYR A 130 15.28 18.75 -3.77
C TYR A 130 15.25 19.31 -2.35
N ALA A 131 15.33 18.43 -1.36
CA ALA A 131 15.36 18.80 0.07
C ALA A 131 16.51 19.75 0.42
N LYS A 132 17.66 19.61 -0.26
CA LYS A 132 18.86 20.48 -0.07
C LYS A 132 18.65 21.92 -0.52
N ASP A 133 17.67 22.17 -1.41
CA ASP A 133 17.37 23.49 -1.96
C ASP A 133 16.26 24.21 -1.17
N ARG A 134 15.75 23.58 -0.11
CA ARG A 134 14.73 24.13 0.81
C ARG A 134 15.33 24.40 2.18
N ASP A 135 15.00 25.54 2.73
CA ASP A 135 15.20 25.90 4.14
C ASP A 135 13.87 25.80 4.93
N LEU A 136 13.80 26.43 6.09
CA LEU A 136 12.59 26.46 6.94
C LEU A 136 11.55 27.51 6.50
N GLU A 137 11.78 28.25 5.41
CA GLU A 137 10.75 29.11 4.77
C GLU A 137 9.77 28.28 3.93
N PHE A 138 10.17 27.06 3.56
CA PHE A 138 9.32 26.07 2.88
C PHE A 138 8.81 25.02 3.87
N PRO A 139 7.68 24.35 3.57
CA PRO A 139 7.23 23.24 4.39
C PRO A 139 8.27 22.12 4.46
N LEU A 140 8.37 21.47 5.63
CA LEU A 140 9.10 20.22 5.75
C LEU A 140 8.36 19.12 4.98
N LEU A 141 9.03 18.48 4.05
CA LEU A 141 8.45 17.36 3.30
C LEU A 141 8.64 16.07 4.07
N VAL A 142 7.52 15.44 4.39
CA VAL A 142 7.44 14.19 5.13
C VAL A 142 6.82 13.12 4.25
N CYS A 143 7.28 11.88 4.33
CA CYS A 143 6.60 10.77 3.69
C CYS A 143 6.56 9.51 4.56
N GLY A 144 5.62 8.62 4.24
CA GLY A 144 5.46 7.32 4.86
C GLY A 144 4.68 6.37 3.94
N GLY A 145 4.38 5.18 4.41
CA GLY A 145 3.65 4.16 3.63
C GLY A 145 4.54 3.02 3.15
N PRO A 146 4.00 2.06 2.39
CA PRO A 146 4.73 0.84 2.03
C PRO A 146 5.98 1.09 1.18
N CYS A 147 6.00 2.10 0.30
CA CYS A 147 7.21 2.42 -0.47
C CYS A 147 8.30 3.11 0.37
N ALA A 148 8.01 3.57 1.58
CA ALA A 148 9.01 4.13 2.49
C ALA A 148 10.07 3.11 2.91
N TYR A 149 9.79 1.81 2.80
CA TYR A 149 10.75 0.73 3.08
C TYR A 149 11.83 0.54 2.00
N ASN A 150 11.72 1.22 0.87
CA ASN A 150 12.82 1.59 -0.01
C ASN A 150 12.53 2.98 -0.60
N VAL A 151 12.76 3.99 0.20
CA VAL A 151 12.55 5.39 -0.20
C VAL A 151 13.70 5.95 -1.03
N GLU A 152 14.83 5.24 -1.14
CA GLU A 152 16.05 5.76 -1.76
C GLU A 152 15.85 6.36 -3.16
N PRO A 153 15.04 5.80 -4.07
CA PRO A 153 14.77 6.42 -5.37
C PRO A 153 14.19 7.84 -5.31
N ILE A 154 13.55 8.20 -4.21
CA ILE A 154 12.87 9.49 -4.02
C ILE A 154 13.38 10.26 -2.79
N ALA A 155 14.36 9.71 -2.08
CA ALA A 155 14.85 10.23 -0.81
C ALA A 155 15.38 11.68 -0.88
N ASP A 156 15.99 12.07 -2.01
CA ASP A 156 16.53 13.41 -2.20
C ASP A 156 15.47 14.52 -2.16
N PHE A 157 14.19 14.17 -2.27
CA PHE A 157 13.08 15.12 -2.26
C PHE A 157 12.44 15.28 -0.86
N PHE A 158 12.71 14.38 0.09
CA PHE A 158 12.10 14.37 1.40
C PHE A 158 13.05 14.76 2.52
N ASP A 159 12.54 15.46 3.51
CA ASP A 159 13.26 15.87 4.71
C ASP A 159 13.18 14.77 5.78
N ILE A 160 12.00 14.13 5.91
CA ILE A 160 11.69 13.15 6.94
C ILE A 160 10.90 11.99 6.32
N VAL A 161 11.25 10.76 6.68
CA VAL A 161 10.56 9.54 6.30
C VAL A 161 10.09 8.82 7.56
N SER A 162 8.79 8.53 7.64
CA SER A 162 8.21 7.71 8.71
C SER A 162 8.20 6.24 8.28
N LEU A 163 8.88 5.39 9.04
CA LEU A 163 8.97 3.96 8.80
C LEU A 163 8.07 3.20 9.77
N GLY A 164 6.94 2.70 9.29
CA GLY A 164 5.98 1.94 10.09
C GLY A 164 4.62 2.60 10.28
N GLU A 165 4.04 2.40 11.45
CA GLU A 165 2.72 2.92 11.83
C GLU A 165 2.88 4.28 12.50
N SER A 166 2.11 5.27 12.06
CA SER A 166 2.42 6.68 12.31
C SER A 166 1.52 7.37 13.34
N GLU A 167 0.60 6.65 14.00
CA GLU A 167 -0.38 7.28 14.90
C GLU A 167 0.28 7.94 16.13
N GLU A 168 1.23 7.26 16.77
CA GLU A 168 1.98 7.84 17.89
C GLU A 168 3.15 8.70 17.40
N TRP A 169 3.82 8.25 16.33
CA TRP A 169 4.91 8.98 15.69
C TRP A 169 4.47 10.37 15.27
N GLY A 170 3.27 10.52 14.72
CA GLY A 170 2.73 11.81 14.28
C GLY A 170 2.56 12.80 15.42
N ASP A 171 2.02 12.35 16.56
CA ASP A 171 1.88 13.20 17.76
C ASP A 171 3.25 13.65 18.29
N GLU A 172 4.23 12.75 18.39
CA GLU A 172 5.60 13.05 18.86
C GLU A 172 6.31 14.05 17.93
N CYS A 173 6.16 13.88 16.60
CA CYS A 173 6.74 14.80 15.62
C CYS A 173 6.10 16.20 15.70
N ILE A 174 4.78 16.29 15.85
CA ILE A 174 4.07 17.57 16.00
C ILE A 174 4.53 18.28 17.29
N ASP A 175 4.63 17.55 18.40
CA ASP A 175 5.08 18.12 19.67
C ASP A 175 6.52 18.65 19.61
N LEU A 176 7.42 17.88 18.98
CA LEU A 176 8.81 18.31 18.75
C LEU A 176 8.87 19.53 17.83
N PHE A 177 8.14 19.50 16.70
CA PHE A 177 8.12 20.63 15.75
C PHE A 177 7.63 21.92 16.42
N LYS A 178 6.51 21.84 17.14
CA LYS A 178 5.97 22.95 17.92
C LYS A 178 6.99 23.51 18.91
N ALA A 179 7.66 22.64 19.67
CA ALA A 179 8.66 23.03 20.66
C ALA A 179 9.88 23.71 20.03
N GLU A 180 10.34 23.24 18.88
CA GLU A 180 11.48 23.83 18.18
C GLU A 180 11.10 25.11 17.42
N LYS A 181 9.90 25.18 16.84
CA LYS A 181 9.34 26.40 16.21
C LYS A 181 9.26 27.53 17.22
N ALA A 182 8.78 27.28 18.45
CA ALA A 182 8.71 28.25 19.53
C ALA A 182 10.10 28.81 19.97
N LYS A 183 11.17 28.04 19.74
CA LYS A 183 12.57 28.45 20.00
C LYS A 183 13.24 29.08 18.78
N GLY A 184 12.56 29.20 17.64
CA GLY A 184 13.13 29.67 16.37
C GLY A 184 14.12 28.70 15.73
N PHE A 185 13.91 27.37 15.91
CA PHE A 185 14.74 26.30 15.36
C PHE A 185 16.25 26.46 15.63
N PRO A 186 16.71 26.35 16.87
CA PRO A 186 18.14 26.45 17.19
C PRO A 186 18.92 25.37 16.40
N GLY A 187 19.94 25.79 15.64
CA GLY A 187 20.69 24.93 14.73
C GLY A 187 20.09 24.79 13.35
N GLY A 188 19.02 25.52 13.03
CA GLY A 188 18.38 25.55 11.74
C GLY A 188 17.73 24.19 11.37
N LYS A 189 17.54 23.94 10.08
CA LYS A 189 16.93 22.73 9.54
C LYS A 189 17.73 21.47 9.95
N GLU A 190 19.06 21.47 9.82
CA GLU A 190 19.89 20.32 10.20
C GLU A 190 19.76 19.98 11.69
N GLY A 191 19.80 21.00 12.56
CA GLY A 191 19.62 20.81 14.00
C GLY A 191 18.25 20.23 14.35
N PHE A 192 17.19 20.61 13.64
CA PHE A 192 15.86 20.02 13.78
C PHE A 192 15.83 18.57 13.29
N LEU A 193 16.37 18.28 12.09
CA LEU A 193 16.41 16.93 11.53
C LEU A 193 17.16 15.94 12.42
N ARG A 194 18.26 16.36 13.05
CA ARG A 194 18.99 15.52 14.02
C ARG A 194 18.16 15.19 15.26
N LYS A 195 17.30 16.10 15.71
CA LYS A 195 16.40 15.85 16.85
C LYS A 195 15.25 14.91 16.46
N VAL A 196 14.62 15.14 15.32
CA VAL A 196 13.51 14.29 14.89
C VAL A 196 13.98 12.89 14.53
N ALA A 197 15.22 12.71 14.08
CA ALA A 197 15.83 11.40 13.83
C ALA A 197 15.99 10.54 15.11
N GLN A 198 15.83 11.12 16.31
CA GLN A 198 15.81 10.37 17.57
C GLN A 198 14.44 9.75 17.87
N ILE A 199 13.39 10.18 17.18
CA ILE A 199 12.06 9.55 17.31
C ILE A 199 12.11 8.20 16.58
N PRO A 200 11.80 7.08 17.26
CA PRO A 200 11.82 5.76 16.63
C PRO A 200 10.99 5.69 15.34
N GLY A 201 11.51 5.05 14.31
CA GLY A 201 10.89 4.97 13.00
C GLY A 201 11.13 6.19 12.10
N THR A 202 12.06 7.07 12.45
CA THR A 202 12.34 8.28 11.67
C THR A 202 13.66 8.16 10.89
N TYR A 203 13.57 8.28 9.57
CA TYR A 203 14.73 8.40 8.68
C TYR A 203 14.77 9.80 8.06
N CYS A 204 15.93 10.47 8.18
CA CYS A 204 16.17 11.79 7.59
C CYS A 204 17.27 11.67 6.53
N PRO A 205 16.94 11.55 5.24
CA PRO A 205 17.92 11.23 4.19
C PRO A 205 19.13 12.16 4.12
N ALA A 206 18.95 13.46 4.44
CA ALA A 206 20.01 14.45 4.43
C ALA A 206 21.09 14.22 5.51
N LEU A 207 20.84 13.37 6.50
CA LEU A 207 21.77 13.03 7.57
C LEU A 207 22.66 11.82 7.24
N TYR A 208 22.58 11.29 6.02
CA TYR A 208 23.31 10.09 5.61
C TYR A 208 24.07 10.32 4.30
N ASP A 209 25.29 9.81 4.24
CA ASP A 209 26.09 9.74 3.02
C ASP A 209 25.90 8.38 2.34
N VAL A 210 25.75 8.41 1.01
CA VAL A 210 25.61 7.23 0.17
C VAL A 210 26.88 7.04 -0.65
N GLU A 211 27.48 5.86 -0.57
CA GLU A 211 28.68 5.52 -1.32
C GLU A 211 28.40 4.45 -2.38
N TYR A 212 29.12 4.58 -3.49
CA TYR A 212 29.14 3.63 -4.59
C TYR A 212 30.56 3.15 -4.85
N THR A 213 30.70 1.94 -5.42
CA THR A 213 32.01 1.42 -5.87
C THR A 213 32.46 2.17 -7.13
N GLU A 214 33.71 1.98 -7.52
CA GLU A 214 34.25 2.51 -8.79
C GLU A 214 33.49 1.99 -10.03
N GLN A 215 32.92 0.79 -9.93
CA GLN A 215 32.09 0.17 -10.96
C GLN A 215 30.65 0.70 -10.98
N GLY A 216 30.26 1.52 -9.99
CA GLY A 216 28.94 2.10 -9.86
C GLY A 216 27.95 1.22 -9.09
N ASP A 217 28.38 0.14 -8.45
CA ASP A 217 27.53 -0.64 -7.57
C ASP A 217 27.30 0.08 -6.24
N PHE A 218 26.12 -0.12 -5.66
CA PHE A 218 25.82 0.41 -4.32
C PHE A 218 26.77 -0.21 -3.30
N LYS A 219 27.36 0.63 -2.42
CA LYS A 219 28.33 0.21 -1.42
C LYS A 219 27.79 0.32 0.00
N SER A 220 27.32 1.50 0.39
CA SER A 220 26.84 1.74 1.76
C SER A 220 26.01 3.03 1.89
N ILE A 221 25.20 3.08 2.95
CA ILE A 221 24.60 4.30 3.49
C ILE A 221 25.05 4.40 4.94
N MET A 222 25.63 5.54 5.31
CA MET A 222 26.20 5.74 6.65
C MET A 222 25.75 7.09 7.22
N PRO A 223 25.44 7.17 8.52
CA PRO A 223 25.11 8.46 9.16
C PRO A 223 26.32 9.40 9.16
N ARG A 224 26.04 10.68 8.93
CA ARG A 224 27.05 11.75 8.93
C ARG A 224 27.42 12.21 10.34
N PHE A 225 26.61 11.86 11.34
CA PHE A 225 26.77 12.28 12.73
C PHE A 225 26.64 11.10 13.67
N GLU A 226 27.40 11.11 14.77
CA GLU A 226 27.44 10.02 15.76
C GLU A 226 26.10 9.83 16.50
N ASP A 227 25.28 10.88 16.62
CA ASP A 227 23.98 10.86 17.26
C ASP A 227 22.84 10.42 16.32
N VAL A 228 23.11 10.13 15.04
CA VAL A 228 22.14 9.66 14.08
C VAL A 228 22.17 8.13 14.00
N PRO A 229 21.03 7.41 14.08
CA PRO A 229 21.00 5.96 14.03
C PRO A 229 21.59 5.41 12.73
N ALA A 230 22.43 4.38 12.79
CA ALA A 230 22.97 3.73 11.60
C ALA A 230 21.93 2.91 10.83
N ALA A 231 20.91 2.41 11.52
CA ALA A 231 19.74 1.75 10.96
C ALA A 231 18.47 2.30 11.64
N VAL A 232 17.41 2.42 10.86
CA VAL A 232 16.11 2.90 11.34
C VAL A 232 15.15 1.71 11.40
N GLU A 233 14.81 1.32 12.63
CA GLU A 233 13.85 0.26 12.88
C GLU A 233 12.42 0.76 12.70
N LYS A 234 11.55 -0.05 12.07
CA LYS A 234 10.13 0.30 11.92
C LYS A 234 9.44 0.43 13.27
N ARG A 235 8.48 1.36 13.33
CA ARG A 235 7.58 1.49 14.48
C ARG A 235 6.26 0.76 14.23
N ILE A 236 5.70 0.15 15.27
CA ILE A 236 4.37 -0.46 15.26
C ILE A 236 3.53 0.03 16.43
N ILE A 237 2.21 -0.01 16.28
CA ILE A 237 1.26 0.19 17.37
C ILE A 237 1.00 -1.16 18.04
N GLU A 238 1.33 -1.27 19.32
CA GLU A 238 1.10 -2.50 20.07
C GLU A 238 -0.39 -2.66 20.42
N ASP A 239 -1.01 -1.62 20.95
CA ASP A 239 -2.43 -1.61 21.32
C ASP A 239 -3.32 -1.12 20.18
N VAL A 240 -3.56 -2.00 19.20
CA VAL A 240 -4.49 -1.70 18.09
C VAL A 240 -5.95 -1.61 18.53
N GLU A 241 -6.29 -2.13 19.72
CA GLU A 241 -7.64 -2.07 20.29
C GLU A 241 -8.05 -0.64 20.61
N ASN A 242 -7.16 0.12 21.24
CA ASN A 242 -7.42 1.47 21.74
C ASN A 242 -6.83 2.59 20.84
N VAL A 243 -6.07 2.22 19.80
CA VAL A 243 -5.52 3.23 18.87
C VAL A 243 -6.63 4.07 18.26
N PHE A 244 -6.32 5.31 17.95
CA PHE A 244 -7.25 6.21 17.27
C PHE A 244 -7.79 5.60 15.98
N TYR A 245 -9.11 5.68 15.80
CA TYR A 245 -9.79 5.28 14.58
C TYR A 245 -10.81 6.35 14.15
N PRO A 246 -10.85 6.78 12.86
CA PRO A 246 -11.70 7.86 12.40
C PRO A 246 -13.14 7.38 12.23
N THR A 247 -13.98 7.53 13.27
CA THR A 247 -15.41 7.20 13.23
C THR A 247 -16.26 8.31 12.62
N LYS A 248 -15.65 9.47 12.32
CA LYS A 248 -16.27 10.61 11.65
C LYS A 248 -15.45 11.04 10.43
N PRO A 249 -15.23 10.13 9.46
CA PRO A 249 -14.44 10.44 8.28
C PRO A 249 -15.15 11.45 7.38
N VAL A 250 -14.38 12.18 6.58
CA VAL A 250 -14.93 13.05 5.54
C VAL A 250 -15.70 12.21 4.53
N VAL A 251 -16.92 12.62 4.22
CA VAL A 251 -17.80 11.96 3.24
C VAL A 251 -17.63 12.63 1.87
N PRO A 252 -17.16 11.90 0.84
CA PRO A 252 -16.90 12.46 -0.48
C PRO A 252 -18.15 13.02 -1.17
N PHE A 253 -17.97 14.05 -2.00
CA PHE A 253 -19.02 14.55 -2.89
C PHE A 253 -19.11 13.81 -4.24
N LEU A 254 -18.15 12.95 -4.52
CA LEU A 254 -18.07 12.14 -5.74
C LEU A 254 -18.08 10.66 -5.38
N ASP A 255 -18.56 9.85 -6.31
CA ASP A 255 -18.33 8.39 -6.24
C ASP A 255 -16.84 8.09 -6.21
N ILE A 256 -16.40 7.40 -5.18
CA ILE A 256 -15.01 6.97 -4.99
C ILE A 256 -14.89 5.46 -5.12
N VAL A 257 -13.66 4.94 -5.21
CA VAL A 257 -13.42 3.50 -5.39
C VAL A 257 -13.99 2.67 -4.22
N HIS A 258 -13.89 3.20 -2.99
CA HIS A 258 -14.38 2.54 -1.77
C HIS A 258 -15.33 3.47 -0.99
N ASP A 259 -16.52 3.73 -1.55
CA ASP A 259 -17.54 4.60 -0.93
C ASP A 259 -18.36 3.82 0.10
N ARG A 260 -17.75 3.56 1.26
CA ARG A 260 -18.31 2.72 2.32
C ARG A 260 -17.60 2.93 3.67
N ALA A 261 -18.24 2.52 4.75
CA ALA A 261 -17.59 2.41 6.06
C ALA A 261 -16.58 1.26 6.02
N VAL A 262 -15.33 1.53 6.38
CA VAL A 262 -14.27 0.51 6.45
C VAL A 262 -14.07 0.13 7.91
N LEU A 263 -13.97 -1.15 8.23
CA LEU A 263 -13.55 -1.66 9.52
C LEU A 263 -12.22 -2.39 9.38
N GLU A 264 -11.17 -1.84 9.95
CA GLU A 264 -9.86 -2.50 10.04
C GLU A 264 -9.92 -3.55 11.14
N LEU A 265 -10.06 -4.84 10.75
CA LEU A 265 -10.20 -5.96 11.68
C LEU A 265 -8.94 -6.19 12.51
N PHE A 266 -7.81 -6.16 11.85
CA PHE A 266 -6.49 -6.39 12.42
C PHE A 266 -5.39 -5.85 11.50
N ARG A 267 -4.21 -5.68 12.05
CA ARG A 267 -2.98 -5.38 11.32
C ARG A 267 -2.07 -6.59 11.26
N GLY A 268 -1.27 -6.67 10.22
CA GLY A 268 -0.29 -7.72 10.02
C GLY A 268 -0.81 -8.96 9.27
N CYS A 269 0.14 -9.82 8.86
CA CYS A 269 -0.13 -11.11 8.23
C CYS A 269 1.03 -12.06 8.49
N THR A 270 0.73 -13.29 8.91
CA THR A 270 1.73 -14.32 9.23
C THR A 270 1.73 -15.49 8.26
N ARG A 271 0.92 -15.44 7.19
CA ARG A 271 0.77 -16.52 6.19
C ARG A 271 2.08 -16.84 5.45
N GLY A 272 2.98 -15.88 5.31
CA GLY A 272 4.32 -16.12 4.78
C GLY A 272 4.40 -16.32 3.27
N CYS A 273 3.44 -15.80 2.49
CA CYS A 273 3.57 -15.78 1.03
C CYS A 273 4.87 -15.06 0.64
N ARG A 274 5.76 -15.74 -0.10
CA ARG A 274 7.14 -15.30 -0.33
C ARG A 274 7.29 -14.10 -1.25
N PHE A 275 6.29 -13.87 -2.10
CA PHE A 275 6.23 -12.70 -2.97
C PHE A 275 5.70 -11.44 -2.25
N CYS A 276 5.05 -11.60 -1.11
CA CYS A 276 4.25 -10.55 -0.49
C CYS A 276 5.07 -9.70 0.48
N GLN A 277 5.38 -8.47 0.09
CA GLN A 277 6.04 -7.49 0.94
C GLN A 277 5.20 -7.16 2.19
N ALA A 278 3.90 -6.92 2.03
CA ALA A 278 3.00 -6.59 3.13
C ALA A 278 2.97 -7.68 4.23
N GLY A 279 3.08 -8.96 3.84
CA GLY A 279 3.18 -10.09 4.76
C GLY A 279 4.48 -10.12 5.59
N MET A 280 5.46 -9.30 5.24
CA MET A 280 6.71 -9.11 5.98
C MET A 280 6.70 -7.80 6.77
N LEU A 281 6.33 -6.69 6.12
CA LEU A 281 6.38 -5.36 6.71
C LEU A 281 5.43 -5.20 7.92
N TYR A 282 4.22 -5.76 7.86
CA TYR A 282 3.18 -5.50 8.86
C TYR A 282 3.07 -6.57 9.95
N ARG A 283 4.04 -7.50 10.06
CA ARG A 283 4.11 -8.43 11.20
C ARG A 283 4.32 -7.70 12.52
N PRO A 284 3.78 -8.28 13.64
CA PRO A 284 2.91 -9.46 13.77
C PRO A 284 1.42 -9.14 13.53
N VAL A 285 0.56 -10.18 13.59
CA VAL A 285 -0.91 -10.00 13.62
C VAL A 285 -1.34 -9.45 14.97
N ARG A 286 -2.18 -8.40 14.94
CA ARG A 286 -2.78 -7.76 16.12
C ARG A 286 -4.24 -7.45 15.82
N GLU A 287 -5.15 -8.24 16.41
CA GLU A 287 -6.60 -8.16 16.18
C GLU A 287 -7.28 -7.16 17.13
N LYS A 288 -8.39 -6.55 16.68
CA LYS A 288 -9.34 -5.84 17.52
C LYS A 288 -10.46 -6.78 17.97
N THR A 289 -11.10 -6.49 19.10
CA THR A 289 -12.26 -7.26 19.58
C THR A 289 -13.49 -7.05 18.68
N PRO A 290 -14.43 -8.02 18.61
CA PRO A 290 -15.71 -7.83 17.92
C PRO A 290 -16.51 -6.65 18.49
N GLU A 291 -16.48 -6.44 19.81
CA GLU A 291 -17.18 -5.35 20.50
C GLU A 291 -16.64 -3.99 20.07
N ARG A 292 -15.30 -3.85 19.99
CA ARG A 292 -14.66 -2.62 19.51
C ARG A 292 -15.02 -2.34 18.06
N LEU A 293 -14.99 -3.37 17.21
CA LEU A 293 -15.35 -3.26 15.80
C LEU A 293 -16.83 -2.90 15.61
N LEU A 294 -17.73 -3.48 16.40
CA LEU A 294 -19.14 -3.11 16.37
C LEU A 294 -19.35 -1.65 16.79
N GLN A 295 -18.65 -1.18 17.84
CA GLN A 295 -18.75 0.22 18.26
C GLN A 295 -18.27 1.17 17.16
N ILE A 296 -17.12 0.87 16.55
CA ILE A 296 -16.60 1.65 15.39
C ILE A 296 -17.63 1.67 14.25
N ALA A 297 -18.24 0.53 13.94
CA ALA A 297 -19.28 0.44 12.89
C ALA A 297 -20.47 1.34 13.19
N LYS A 298 -21.01 1.28 14.43
CA LYS A 298 -22.15 2.09 14.87
C LYS A 298 -21.86 3.58 14.74
N ASP A 299 -20.71 4.01 15.26
CA ASP A 299 -20.31 5.40 15.25
C ASP A 299 -20.07 5.89 13.82
N THR A 300 -19.40 5.07 12.98
CA THR A 300 -19.12 5.45 11.59
C THR A 300 -20.40 5.57 10.77
N ILE A 301 -21.31 4.60 10.86
CA ILE A 301 -22.60 4.65 10.14
C ILE A 301 -23.44 5.84 10.60
N ALA A 302 -23.50 6.11 11.91
CA ALA A 302 -24.22 7.25 12.45
C ALA A 302 -23.66 8.60 11.97
N ASN A 303 -22.34 8.71 11.81
CA ASN A 303 -21.68 9.94 11.40
C ASN A 303 -21.60 10.15 9.88
N THR A 304 -21.83 9.12 9.07
CA THR A 304 -21.62 9.19 7.61
C THR A 304 -22.85 8.88 6.79
N GLY A 305 -23.77 8.07 7.32
CA GLY A 305 -24.94 7.58 6.58
C GLY A 305 -24.60 6.52 5.52
N TYR A 306 -23.40 5.92 5.54
CA TYR A 306 -23.05 4.83 4.63
C TYR A 306 -24.00 3.63 4.77
N ASN A 307 -24.28 2.97 3.68
CA ASN A 307 -25.14 1.78 3.61
C ASN A 307 -24.35 0.48 3.34
N GLU A 308 -23.03 0.54 3.38
CA GLU A 308 -22.13 -0.61 3.27
C GLU A 308 -21.00 -0.53 4.30
N ILE A 309 -20.70 -1.66 4.94
CA ILE A 309 -19.54 -1.86 5.81
C ILE A 309 -18.59 -2.84 5.13
N SER A 310 -17.32 -2.48 4.97
CA SER A 310 -16.27 -3.35 4.44
C SER A 310 -15.34 -3.82 5.56
N LEU A 311 -15.21 -5.14 5.71
CA LEU A 311 -14.32 -5.76 6.68
C LEU A 311 -12.92 -5.88 6.07
N MET A 312 -12.01 -4.98 6.44
CA MET A 312 -10.70 -4.85 5.80
C MET A 312 -9.59 -5.43 6.67
N SER A 313 -8.72 -6.22 6.03
CA SER A 313 -7.40 -6.62 6.52
C SER A 313 -6.60 -7.21 5.36
N LEU A 314 -5.34 -7.63 5.61
CA LEU A 314 -4.55 -8.39 4.63
C LEU A 314 -5.10 -9.80 4.38
N SER A 315 -5.96 -10.33 5.26
CA SER A 315 -6.59 -11.65 5.13
C SER A 315 -7.83 -11.74 6.02
N SER A 316 -8.93 -11.11 5.62
CA SER A 316 -10.12 -10.93 6.47
C SER A 316 -10.74 -12.24 6.96
N ALA A 317 -10.66 -13.30 6.17
CA ALA A 317 -11.12 -14.63 6.56
C ALA A 317 -10.27 -15.29 7.69
N ASP A 318 -9.09 -14.73 7.99
CA ASP A 318 -8.24 -15.19 9.09
C ASP A 318 -8.54 -14.52 10.45
N TYR A 319 -9.45 -13.56 10.47
CA TYR A 319 -9.89 -12.94 11.73
C TYR A 319 -10.52 -14.00 12.65
N SER A 320 -10.00 -14.12 13.87
CA SER A 320 -10.31 -15.25 14.76
C SER A 320 -11.78 -15.31 15.17
N LYS A 321 -12.47 -14.18 15.20
CA LYS A 321 -13.88 -14.01 15.59
C LYS A 321 -14.79 -13.58 14.44
N LEU A 322 -14.44 -13.91 13.19
CA LEU A 322 -15.19 -13.46 12.02
C LEU A 322 -16.67 -13.85 12.04
N PRO A 323 -17.07 -15.11 12.38
CA PRO A 323 -18.49 -15.47 12.44
C PRO A 323 -19.26 -14.66 13.47
N GLU A 324 -18.70 -14.48 14.67
CA GLU A 324 -19.29 -13.71 15.76
C GLU A 324 -19.48 -12.23 15.37
N LEU A 325 -18.45 -11.60 14.81
CA LEU A 325 -18.53 -10.21 14.35
C LEU A 325 -19.61 -10.03 13.26
N VAL A 326 -19.66 -10.95 12.28
CA VAL A 326 -20.69 -10.90 11.23
C VAL A 326 -22.09 -11.00 11.82
N ASP A 327 -22.33 -11.90 12.78
CA ASP A 327 -23.61 -12.03 13.44
C ASP A 327 -23.98 -10.76 14.22
N MET A 328 -23.05 -10.17 14.96
CA MET A 328 -23.27 -8.91 15.69
C MET A 328 -23.61 -7.76 14.74
N LEU A 329 -22.90 -7.62 13.61
CA LEU A 329 -23.15 -6.58 12.62
C LEU A 329 -24.51 -6.78 11.91
N MET A 330 -24.84 -8.01 11.53
CA MET A 330 -26.12 -8.32 10.89
C MET A 330 -27.30 -8.06 11.81
N GLU A 331 -27.22 -8.35 13.09
CA GLU A 331 -28.26 -8.06 14.08
C GLU A 331 -28.42 -6.56 14.31
N GLU A 332 -27.30 -5.82 14.49
CA GLU A 332 -27.34 -4.37 14.74
C GLU A 332 -27.92 -3.58 13.57
N PHE A 333 -27.63 -4.00 12.34
CA PHE A 333 -27.98 -3.24 11.15
C PHE A 333 -29.14 -3.83 10.32
N LYS A 334 -29.82 -4.87 10.82
CA LYS A 334 -30.90 -5.57 10.10
C LYS A 334 -32.02 -4.64 9.63
N ASP A 335 -32.41 -3.66 10.44
CA ASP A 335 -33.49 -2.72 10.14
C ASP A 335 -33.01 -1.48 9.37
N LYS A 336 -31.69 -1.30 9.24
CA LYS A 336 -31.07 -0.13 8.59
C LYS A 336 -30.63 -0.41 7.14
N GLN A 337 -30.81 -1.63 6.65
CA GLN A 337 -30.40 -2.07 5.30
C GLN A 337 -28.92 -1.78 4.98
N VAL A 338 -28.04 -1.85 5.98
CA VAL A 338 -26.60 -1.72 5.80
C VAL A 338 -26.02 -3.08 5.41
N SER A 339 -25.35 -3.15 4.28
CA SER A 339 -24.69 -4.38 3.82
C SER A 339 -23.29 -4.54 4.42
N VAL A 340 -22.86 -5.80 4.59
CA VAL A 340 -21.50 -6.14 4.99
C VAL A 340 -20.76 -6.74 3.80
N SER A 341 -19.53 -6.30 3.53
CA SER A 341 -18.70 -6.85 2.47
C SER A 341 -17.37 -7.40 3.00
N LEU A 342 -16.90 -8.49 2.38
CA LEU A 342 -15.67 -9.21 2.72
C LEU A 342 -14.75 -9.24 1.50
N PRO A 343 -13.93 -8.19 1.27
CA PRO A 343 -13.15 -8.07 0.04
C PRO A 343 -11.98 -9.05 -0.05
N SER A 344 -11.42 -9.51 1.07
CA SER A 344 -10.19 -10.32 1.12
C SER A 344 -10.48 -11.73 1.63
N LEU A 345 -11.23 -12.51 0.86
CA LEU A 345 -11.52 -13.91 1.17
C LEU A 345 -10.40 -14.82 0.67
N ARG A 346 -9.78 -15.57 1.58
CA ARG A 346 -8.88 -16.66 1.20
C ARG A 346 -9.68 -17.92 0.85
N ILE A 347 -9.12 -18.69 -0.06
CA ILE A 347 -9.74 -19.92 -0.58
C ILE A 347 -9.88 -20.98 0.54
N ASP A 348 -8.82 -21.19 1.33
CA ASP A 348 -8.72 -22.19 2.40
C ASP A 348 -9.56 -21.87 3.65
N SER A 349 -10.08 -20.65 3.77
CA SER A 349 -10.92 -20.21 4.88
C SER A 349 -12.29 -19.68 4.43
N PHE A 350 -12.70 -20.00 3.22
CA PHE A 350 -14.01 -19.62 2.68
C PHE A 350 -15.15 -20.37 3.39
N SER A 351 -15.94 -19.65 4.20
CA SER A 351 -17.14 -20.15 4.84
C SER A 351 -18.38 -19.80 4.02
N ILE A 352 -19.10 -20.83 3.57
CA ILE A 352 -20.36 -20.63 2.83
C ILE A 352 -21.44 -19.98 3.68
N ASP A 353 -21.48 -20.28 4.98
CA ASP A 353 -22.50 -19.75 5.89
C ASP A 353 -22.29 -18.24 6.08
N ILE A 354 -21.04 -17.80 6.22
CA ILE A 354 -20.68 -16.37 6.26
C ILE A 354 -21.03 -15.71 4.94
N ALA A 355 -20.65 -16.33 3.81
CA ALA A 355 -20.96 -15.79 2.50
C ALA A 355 -22.47 -15.63 2.25
N LYS A 356 -23.28 -16.58 2.67
CA LYS A 356 -24.74 -16.52 2.57
C LYS A 356 -25.34 -15.42 3.45
N LYS A 357 -24.84 -15.26 4.70
CA LYS A 357 -25.29 -14.19 5.60
C LYS A 357 -25.01 -12.81 4.99
N VAL A 358 -23.79 -12.59 4.52
CA VAL A 358 -23.37 -11.32 3.90
C VAL A 358 -24.18 -10.99 2.64
N GLN A 359 -24.59 -12.00 1.86
CA GLN A 359 -25.35 -11.81 0.63
C GLN A 359 -26.84 -11.49 0.81
N GLN A 360 -27.39 -11.59 2.01
CA GLN A 360 -28.83 -11.33 2.24
C GLN A 360 -29.22 -9.90 1.84
N VAL A 361 -28.29 -8.96 1.93
CA VAL A 361 -28.54 -7.55 1.60
C VAL A 361 -28.10 -7.20 0.17
N ARG A 362 -26.92 -7.66 -0.28
CA ARG A 362 -26.39 -7.36 -1.63
C ARG A 362 -25.53 -8.51 -2.17
N LYS A 363 -25.77 -8.92 -3.42
CA LYS A 363 -24.93 -9.91 -4.12
C LYS A 363 -23.65 -9.22 -4.61
N SER A 364 -22.49 -9.71 -4.15
CA SER A 364 -21.17 -9.33 -4.65
C SER A 364 -20.57 -10.43 -5.53
N GLY A 365 -19.66 -10.07 -6.45
CA GLY A 365 -18.85 -11.05 -7.18
C GLY A 365 -17.90 -11.80 -6.25
N LEU A 366 -17.58 -13.05 -6.56
CA LEU A 366 -16.57 -13.81 -5.84
C LEU A 366 -15.22 -13.72 -6.53
N THR A 367 -14.21 -13.43 -5.73
CA THR A 367 -12.83 -13.38 -6.20
C THR A 367 -11.96 -14.28 -5.33
N PHE A 368 -11.21 -15.16 -5.99
CA PHE A 368 -10.23 -16.03 -5.36
C PHE A 368 -8.84 -15.78 -5.93
N ALA A 369 -7.82 -15.94 -5.12
CA ALA A 369 -6.42 -15.70 -5.47
C ALA A 369 -5.58 -16.97 -5.26
N PRO A 370 -5.62 -17.96 -6.16
CA PRO A 370 -4.70 -19.09 -6.12
C PRO A 370 -3.26 -18.68 -6.40
N GLU A 371 -3.04 -17.55 -7.10
CA GLU A 371 -1.77 -16.90 -7.46
C GLU A 371 -0.93 -17.69 -8.48
N ALA A 372 -1.01 -19.02 -8.54
CA ALA A 372 -0.27 -19.85 -9.48
C ALA A 372 -1.09 -21.04 -9.99
N GLY A 373 -0.77 -21.50 -11.20
CA GLY A 373 -1.53 -22.52 -11.91
C GLY A 373 -1.33 -23.93 -11.34
N THR A 374 -0.12 -24.30 -10.92
CA THR A 374 0.21 -25.64 -10.42
C THR A 374 0.38 -25.67 -8.90
N GLN A 375 0.22 -26.85 -8.28
CA GLN A 375 0.50 -27.03 -6.86
C GLN A 375 1.98 -26.74 -6.55
N ARG A 376 2.88 -27.27 -7.40
CA ARG A 376 4.31 -26.97 -7.26
C ARG A 376 4.58 -25.47 -7.14
N MET A 377 4.01 -24.67 -8.02
CA MET A 377 4.25 -23.22 -8.01
C MET A 377 3.57 -22.53 -6.82
N ARG A 378 2.38 -23.01 -6.38
CA ARG A 378 1.76 -22.53 -5.13
C ARG A 378 2.63 -22.83 -3.90
N ASP A 379 3.33 -23.96 -3.88
CA ASP A 379 4.26 -24.33 -2.81
C ASP A 379 5.54 -23.49 -2.88
N VAL A 380 6.09 -23.21 -4.08
CA VAL A 380 7.22 -22.28 -4.29
C VAL A 380 6.93 -20.91 -3.68
N ILE A 381 5.75 -20.37 -3.92
CA ILE A 381 5.37 -19.05 -3.39
C ILE A 381 4.81 -19.09 -1.96
N ASN A 382 4.76 -20.26 -1.35
CA ASN A 382 4.17 -20.51 -0.02
C ASN A 382 2.75 -19.97 0.12
N LYS A 383 1.90 -20.19 -0.90
CA LYS A 383 0.50 -19.71 -0.85
C LYS A 383 -0.35 -20.51 0.14
N GLY A 384 -0.01 -21.78 0.36
CA GLY A 384 -0.70 -22.67 1.31
C GLY A 384 -2.16 -22.92 0.95
N VAL A 385 -2.47 -23.04 -0.36
CA VAL A 385 -3.80 -23.33 -0.92
C VAL A 385 -3.65 -24.43 -1.93
N SER A 386 -4.50 -25.46 -1.84
CA SER A 386 -4.53 -26.57 -2.79
C SER A 386 -5.54 -26.33 -3.93
N GLU A 387 -5.47 -27.18 -4.96
CA GLU A 387 -6.49 -27.20 -6.02
C GLU A 387 -7.84 -27.65 -5.45
N GLU A 388 -7.83 -28.62 -4.54
CA GLU A 388 -9.01 -29.13 -3.85
C GLU A 388 -9.71 -28.03 -3.05
N ASP A 389 -8.95 -27.16 -2.35
CA ASP A 389 -9.51 -26.00 -1.63
C ASP A 389 -10.23 -25.06 -2.60
N LEU A 390 -9.63 -24.75 -3.76
CA LEU A 390 -10.23 -23.90 -4.77
C LEU A 390 -11.53 -24.51 -5.32
N LEU A 391 -11.50 -25.78 -5.69
CA LEU A 391 -12.67 -26.45 -6.25
C LEU A 391 -13.77 -26.61 -5.19
N ALA A 392 -13.44 -26.85 -3.93
CA ALA A 392 -14.40 -26.89 -2.82
C ALA A 392 -15.05 -25.51 -2.60
N ALA A 393 -14.26 -24.43 -2.60
CA ALA A 393 -14.78 -23.06 -2.47
C ALA A 393 -15.71 -22.71 -3.66
N CYS A 394 -15.32 -23.04 -4.89
CA CYS A 394 -16.15 -22.84 -6.07
C CYS A 394 -17.44 -23.71 -6.05
N THR A 395 -17.35 -24.98 -5.59
CA THR A 395 -18.52 -25.86 -5.39
C THR A 395 -19.54 -25.20 -4.47
N ASN A 396 -19.07 -24.71 -3.34
CA ASN A 396 -19.91 -24.05 -2.36
C ASN A 396 -20.55 -22.77 -2.93
N ALA A 397 -19.77 -21.98 -3.67
CA ALA A 397 -20.26 -20.79 -4.35
C ALA A 397 -21.37 -21.11 -5.35
N PHE A 398 -21.15 -22.08 -6.26
CA PHE A 398 -22.10 -22.44 -7.30
C PHE A 398 -23.40 -23.04 -6.73
N LYS A 399 -23.31 -23.89 -5.70
CA LYS A 399 -24.48 -24.40 -4.96
C LYS A 399 -25.30 -23.29 -4.31
N SER A 400 -24.66 -22.14 -4.00
CA SER A 400 -25.33 -20.98 -3.42
C SER A 400 -25.80 -19.96 -4.45
N GLY A 401 -25.70 -20.29 -5.75
CA GLY A 401 -26.27 -19.50 -6.84
C GLY A 401 -25.35 -18.45 -7.47
N TRP A 402 -24.03 -18.49 -7.19
CA TRP A 402 -23.09 -17.73 -7.98
C TRP A 402 -22.88 -18.38 -9.35
N ASN A 403 -22.72 -17.55 -10.38
CA ASN A 403 -22.45 -18.00 -11.76
C ASN A 403 -21.11 -17.49 -12.29
N THR A 404 -20.48 -16.54 -11.59
CA THR A 404 -19.22 -15.90 -12.01
C THR A 404 -18.22 -15.98 -10.87
N VAL A 405 -16.98 -16.39 -11.23
CA VAL A 405 -15.82 -16.38 -10.33
C VAL A 405 -14.67 -15.64 -11.01
N LYS A 406 -13.98 -14.77 -10.27
CA LYS A 406 -12.74 -14.14 -10.70
C LYS A 406 -11.57 -14.81 -10.00
N LEU A 407 -10.55 -15.19 -10.79
CA LEU A 407 -9.32 -15.81 -10.31
C LEU A 407 -8.14 -14.88 -10.56
N TYR A 408 -7.37 -14.61 -9.52
CA TYR A 408 -6.12 -13.85 -9.61
C TYR A 408 -4.92 -14.80 -9.67
N PHE A 409 -4.01 -14.47 -10.58
CA PHE A 409 -2.73 -15.17 -10.77
C PHE A 409 -1.59 -14.18 -10.96
N MET A 410 -0.38 -14.66 -10.77
CA MET A 410 0.86 -13.98 -11.15
C MET A 410 1.60 -14.82 -12.20
N MET A 411 2.37 -14.14 -13.06
CA MET A 411 3.34 -14.77 -13.96
C MET A 411 4.71 -14.12 -13.81
N GLY A 412 5.76 -14.81 -14.22
CA GLY A 412 7.14 -14.37 -14.04
C GLY A 412 7.72 -14.69 -12.66
N LEU A 413 7.08 -15.59 -11.93
CA LEU A 413 7.54 -16.04 -10.61
C LEU A 413 8.89 -16.80 -10.69
N PRO A 414 9.69 -16.79 -9.62
CA PRO A 414 10.91 -17.61 -9.55
C PRO A 414 10.61 -19.07 -9.84
N THR A 415 11.45 -19.72 -10.66
CA THR A 415 11.33 -21.15 -11.08
C THR A 415 10.11 -21.52 -11.92
N GLU A 416 9.29 -20.55 -12.37
CA GLU A 416 8.11 -20.77 -13.19
C GLU A 416 8.44 -21.36 -14.57
N THR A 417 7.69 -22.38 -14.98
CA THR A 417 7.78 -23.04 -16.29
C THR A 417 6.51 -22.80 -17.12
N ASP A 418 6.56 -23.17 -18.41
CA ASP A 418 5.39 -23.11 -19.29
C ASP A 418 4.25 -24.05 -18.83
N GLU A 419 4.59 -25.16 -18.15
CA GLU A 419 3.59 -26.05 -17.54
C GLU A 419 2.85 -25.36 -16.38
N ASP A 420 3.54 -24.51 -15.60
CA ASP A 420 2.87 -23.74 -14.55
C ASP A 420 1.91 -22.71 -15.11
N LEU A 421 2.26 -22.09 -16.25
CA LEU A 421 1.36 -21.19 -16.96
C LEU A 421 0.16 -21.94 -17.58
N ALA A 422 0.39 -23.11 -18.18
CA ALA A 422 -0.69 -23.96 -18.68
C ALA A 422 -1.67 -24.35 -17.55
N GLY A 423 -1.15 -24.60 -16.36
CA GLY A 423 -1.96 -24.86 -15.17
C GLY A 423 -2.94 -23.74 -14.81
N ILE A 424 -2.66 -22.48 -15.16
CA ILE A 424 -3.62 -21.37 -14.99
C ILE A 424 -4.86 -21.58 -15.87
N ALA A 425 -4.65 -21.94 -17.15
CA ALA A 425 -5.75 -22.25 -18.06
C ALA A 425 -6.53 -23.49 -17.60
N ASP A 426 -5.84 -24.55 -17.20
CA ASP A 426 -6.45 -25.79 -16.70
C ASP A 426 -7.35 -25.53 -15.49
N LEU A 427 -6.90 -24.74 -14.50
CA LEU A 427 -7.73 -24.37 -13.35
C LEU A 427 -8.98 -23.60 -13.77
N ALA A 428 -8.86 -22.66 -14.72
CA ALA A 428 -10.00 -21.91 -15.22
C ALA A 428 -11.03 -22.81 -15.91
N TYR A 429 -10.58 -23.79 -16.71
CA TYR A 429 -11.46 -24.79 -17.32
C TYR A 429 -12.11 -25.70 -16.29
N LYS A 430 -11.36 -26.22 -15.31
CA LYS A 430 -11.89 -27.05 -14.22
C LYS A 430 -12.99 -26.33 -13.46
N VAL A 431 -12.80 -25.04 -13.12
CA VAL A 431 -13.81 -24.24 -12.43
C VAL A 431 -15.06 -24.01 -13.30
N LEU A 432 -14.89 -23.80 -14.61
CA LEU A 432 -16.02 -23.65 -15.52
C LEU A 432 -16.81 -24.97 -15.71
N ASP A 433 -16.12 -26.08 -15.81
CA ASP A 433 -16.74 -27.40 -15.94
C ASP A 433 -17.45 -27.82 -14.65
N LEU A 434 -16.86 -27.54 -13.50
CA LEU A 434 -17.48 -27.70 -12.18
C LEU A 434 -18.80 -26.91 -12.05
N HIS A 435 -18.85 -25.67 -12.57
CA HIS A 435 -20.09 -24.90 -12.61
C HIS A 435 -21.19 -25.65 -13.43
N ARG A 436 -20.82 -26.16 -14.60
CA ARG A 436 -21.76 -26.91 -15.46
C ARG A 436 -22.25 -28.19 -14.79
N GLU A 437 -21.37 -28.94 -14.15
CA GLU A 437 -21.70 -30.16 -13.42
C GLU A 437 -22.69 -29.87 -12.27
N ILE A 438 -22.43 -28.87 -11.46
CA ILE A 438 -23.25 -28.53 -10.27
C ILE A 438 -24.59 -27.94 -10.66
N THR A 439 -24.62 -27.03 -11.63
CA THR A 439 -25.84 -26.23 -11.94
C THR A 439 -26.65 -26.83 -13.11
N GLY A 440 -26.07 -27.70 -13.94
CA GLY A 440 -26.62 -28.13 -15.20
C GLY A 440 -26.72 -27.04 -16.28
N LYS A 441 -26.19 -25.83 -16.02
CA LYS A 441 -26.31 -24.65 -16.89
C LYS A 441 -25.00 -24.33 -17.59
N ARG A 442 -25.08 -23.61 -18.72
CA ARG A 442 -23.94 -23.16 -19.52
C ARG A 442 -23.71 -21.63 -19.40
N ASN A 443 -24.28 -21.00 -18.39
CA ASN A 443 -24.17 -19.53 -18.15
C ASN A 443 -23.08 -19.17 -17.14
N GLY A 444 -22.28 -20.12 -16.69
CA GLY A 444 -21.12 -19.85 -15.83
C GLY A 444 -20.03 -19.09 -16.59
N SER A 445 -19.31 -18.23 -15.88
CA SER A 445 -18.14 -17.52 -16.42
C SER A 445 -17.00 -17.46 -15.42
N VAL A 446 -15.78 -17.49 -15.93
CA VAL A 446 -14.54 -17.34 -15.15
C VAL A 446 -13.75 -16.17 -15.72
N THR A 447 -13.33 -15.28 -14.86
CA THR A 447 -12.40 -14.21 -15.22
C THR A 447 -11.02 -14.56 -14.68
N VAL A 448 -10.05 -14.76 -15.56
CA VAL A 448 -8.63 -14.95 -15.22
C VAL A 448 -7.94 -13.58 -15.30
N SER A 449 -7.46 -13.09 -14.18
CA SER A 449 -6.72 -11.83 -14.10
C SER A 449 -5.29 -12.11 -13.66
N VAL A 450 -4.32 -11.76 -14.50
CA VAL A 450 -2.90 -12.08 -14.29
C VAL A 450 -2.08 -10.81 -14.17
N SER A 451 -1.35 -10.69 -13.08
CA SER A 451 -0.35 -9.63 -12.88
C SER A 451 1.06 -10.17 -13.10
N PHE A 452 2.03 -9.26 -13.32
CA PHE A 452 3.43 -9.63 -13.29
C PHE A 452 3.95 -9.67 -11.88
N PHE A 453 4.90 -10.58 -11.67
CA PHE A 453 5.70 -10.57 -10.47
C PHE A 453 6.66 -9.39 -10.50
N VAL A 454 6.55 -8.53 -9.51
CA VAL A 454 7.49 -7.45 -9.21
C VAL A 454 8.22 -7.79 -7.92
N PRO A 455 9.55 -7.99 -7.96
CA PRO A 455 10.32 -8.26 -6.74
C PRO A 455 10.31 -7.01 -5.85
N LYS A 456 9.80 -7.17 -4.64
CA LYS A 456 9.74 -6.09 -3.63
C LYS A 456 10.79 -6.29 -2.55
N THR A 457 11.28 -5.17 -2.01
CA THR A 457 12.22 -5.14 -0.88
C THR A 457 11.64 -5.81 0.36
N HIS A 458 12.49 -6.25 1.26
CA HIS A 458 12.12 -6.93 2.52
C HIS A 458 11.23 -8.18 2.32
N SER A 459 11.21 -8.76 1.11
CA SER A 459 10.58 -10.04 0.83
C SER A 459 11.62 -11.12 0.56
N PRO A 460 11.30 -12.42 0.69
CA PRO A 460 12.20 -13.50 0.28
C PRO A 460 12.71 -13.37 -1.15
N TYR A 461 11.97 -12.70 -2.01
CA TYR A 461 12.31 -12.52 -3.42
C TYR A 461 13.05 -11.20 -3.74
N GLN A 462 13.48 -10.44 -2.74
CA GLN A 462 14.19 -9.16 -2.94
C GLN A 462 15.49 -9.27 -3.74
N TRP A 463 16.15 -10.42 -3.72
CA TRP A 463 17.36 -10.68 -4.50
C TRP A 463 17.09 -11.15 -5.92
N TYR A 464 15.88 -11.62 -6.22
CA TYR A 464 15.52 -12.15 -7.54
C TYR A 464 15.35 -11.03 -8.57
N GLY A 465 15.94 -11.19 -9.76
CA GLY A 465 15.74 -10.29 -10.89
C GLY A 465 14.42 -10.56 -11.61
N GLN A 466 13.68 -9.51 -11.94
CA GLN A 466 12.47 -9.65 -12.76
C GLN A 466 12.82 -10.21 -14.14
N GLN A 467 11.92 -10.95 -14.73
CA GLN A 467 12.09 -11.48 -16.09
C GLN A 467 12.06 -10.36 -17.13
N ASP A 468 12.64 -10.65 -18.28
CA ASP A 468 12.66 -9.76 -19.43
C ASP A 468 11.25 -9.44 -19.93
N VAL A 469 11.03 -8.22 -20.42
CA VAL A 469 9.72 -7.78 -20.92
C VAL A 469 9.27 -8.61 -22.14
N GLU A 470 10.19 -8.98 -23.03
CA GLU A 470 9.89 -9.86 -24.16
C GLU A 470 9.45 -11.25 -23.70
N GLU A 471 10.11 -11.80 -22.68
CA GLU A 471 9.72 -13.09 -22.09
C GLU A 471 8.33 -13.00 -21.43
N ILE A 472 8.07 -11.91 -20.74
CA ILE A 472 6.76 -11.62 -20.16
C ILE A 472 5.68 -11.60 -21.26
N HIS A 473 5.91 -10.87 -22.36
CA HIS A 473 4.99 -10.83 -23.50
C HIS A 473 4.84 -12.20 -24.19
N ARG A 474 5.92 -13.00 -24.26
CA ARG A 474 5.84 -14.38 -24.75
C ARG A 474 4.89 -15.21 -23.89
N LYS A 475 5.04 -15.15 -22.58
CA LYS A 475 4.21 -15.85 -21.60
C LYS A 475 2.74 -15.41 -21.67
N GLN A 476 2.48 -14.12 -21.81
CA GLN A 476 1.12 -13.62 -22.02
C GLN A 476 0.46 -14.19 -23.28
N ARG A 477 1.19 -14.18 -24.40
CA ARG A 477 0.69 -14.75 -25.67
C ARG A 477 0.47 -16.25 -25.55
N TYR A 478 1.40 -16.96 -24.87
CA TYR A 478 1.28 -18.40 -24.63
C TYR A 478 0.00 -18.72 -23.82
N LEU A 479 -0.19 -18.08 -22.67
CA LEU A 479 -1.38 -18.30 -21.84
C LEU A 479 -2.67 -17.93 -22.61
N LYS A 480 -2.66 -16.84 -23.38
CA LYS A 480 -3.79 -16.45 -24.20
C LYS A 480 -4.14 -17.51 -25.25
N SER A 481 -3.14 -18.19 -25.82
CA SER A 481 -3.36 -19.24 -26.82
C SER A 481 -4.04 -20.49 -26.26
N LEU A 482 -3.91 -20.73 -24.95
CA LEU A 482 -4.53 -21.86 -24.25
C LEU A 482 -5.99 -21.60 -23.84
N ILE A 483 -6.40 -20.33 -23.77
CA ILE A 483 -7.74 -19.92 -23.34
C ILE A 483 -8.63 -19.64 -24.56
N ASN A 484 -9.33 -20.66 -25.05
CA ASN A 484 -10.18 -20.62 -26.25
C ASN A 484 -11.66 -20.82 -25.91
N ASN A 485 -12.17 -20.23 -24.83
CA ASN A 485 -13.56 -20.42 -24.41
C ASN A 485 -14.21 -19.05 -24.13
N ARG A 486 -15.35 -18.78 -24.78
CA ARG A 486 -16.09 -17.50 -24.64
C ARG A 486 -16.54 -17.18 -23.21
N ASN A 487 -16.61 -18.20 -22.35
CA ASN A 487 -17.01 -18.05 -20.95
C ASN A 487 -15.79 -17.88 -20.01
N ILE A 488 -14.57 -17.82 -20.55
CA ILE A 488 -13.36 -17.49 -19.81
C ILE A 488 -12.80 -16.20 -20.38
N SER A 489 -12.78 -15.14 -19.57
CA SER A 489 -12.18 -13.86 -19.91
C SER A 489 -10.76 -13.79 -19.34
N TYR A 490 -9.79 -13.43 -20.17
CA TYR A 490 -8.40 -13.28 -19.77
C TYR A 490 -7.99 -11.80 -19.79
N HIS A 491 -7.54 -11.30 -18.65
CA HIS A 491 -7.01 -9.95 -18.47
C HIS A 491 -5.61 -10.02 -17.89
N TYR A 492 -4.75 -9.13 -18.32
CA TYR A 492 -3.38 -9.01 -17.80
C TYR A 492 -2.95 -7.55 -17.71
N HIS A 493 -1.99 -7.28 -16.83
CA HIS A 493 -1.39 -5.96 -16.69
C HIS A 493 -0.28 -5.75 -17.73
N ASP A 494 0.01 -4.50 -18.04
CA ASP A 494 1.08 -4.15 -18.96
C ASP A 494 2.46 -4.47 -18.37
N GLY A 495 3.33 -5.13 -19.18
CA GLY A 495 4.65 -5.56 -18.76
C GLY A 495 5.63 -4.41 -18.56
N TYR A 496 5.52 -3.37 -19.36
CA TYR A 496 6.42 -2.23 -19.30
C TYR A 496 6.25 -1.41 -18.02
N THR A 497 5.01 -1.20 -17.57
CA THR A 497 4.73 -0.53 -16.29
C THR A 497 5.31 -1.34 -15.13
N GLY A 498 5.10 -2.67 -15.10
CA GLY A 498 5.68 -3.55 -14.08
C GLY A 498 7.21 -3.59 -14.10
N TYR A 499 7.84 -3.41 -15.26
CA TYR A 499 9.28 -3.32 -15.37
C TYR A 499 9.84 -2.03 -14.74
N MET A 500 9.20 -0.88 -15.00
CA MET A 500 9.57 0.38 -14.34
C MET A 500 9.30 0.34 -12.84
N GLU A 501 8.18 -0.23 -12.43
CA GLU A 501 7.87 -0.47 -11.01
C GLU A 501 9.00 -1.25 -10.33
N ALA A 502 9.49 -2.35 -10.94
CA ALA A 502 10.59 -3.15 -10.39
C ALA A 502 11.90 -2.36 -10.30
N ALA A 503 12.17 -1.48 -11.28
CA ALA A 503 13.36 -0.64 -11.25
C ALA A 503 13.33 0.32 -10.05
N PHE A 504 12.19 0.97 -9.79
CA PHE A 504 12.05 1.86 -8.64
C PHE A 504 11.92 1.11 -7.31
N ALA A 505 11.20 0.01 -7.27
CA ALA A 505 11.05 -0.80 -6.05
C ALA A 505 12.40 -1.32 -5.52
N ARG A 506 13.39 -1.53 -6.38
CA ARG A 506 14.74 -2.02 -6.05
C ARG A 506 15.84 -1.01 -6.31
N GLY A 507 15.46 0.24 -6.54
CA GLY A 507 16.35 1.33 -6.91
C GLY A 507 17.19 1.88 -5.76
N ASP A 508 18.13 2.72 -6.11
CA ASP A 508 18.95 3.49 -5.18
C ASP A 508 18.77 5.00 -5.39
N ARG A 509 19.48 5.82 -4.62
CA ARG A 509 19.32 7.29 -4.60
C ARG A 509 19.59 7.97 -5.94
N ARG A 510 20.36 7.35 -6.83
CA ARG A 510 20.62 7.92 -8.17
C ARG A 510 19.37 8.04 -9.02
N LEU A 511 18.31 7.26 -8.72
CA LEU A 511 17.06 7.30 -9.46
C LEU A 511 16.26 8.61 -9.24
N SER A 512 16.60 9.40 -8.22
CA SER A 512 16.01 10.73 -8.04
C SER A 512 16.22 11.63 -9.27
N LYS A 513 17.38 11.53 -9.92
CA LYS A 513 17.67 12.27 -11.16
C LYS A 513 16.81 11.78 -12.33
N VAL A 514 16.62 10.47 -12.44
CA VAL A 514 15.77 9.87 -13.49
C VAL A 514 14.31 10.34 -13.33
N LEU A 515 13.80 10.39 -12.10
CA LEU A 515 12.47 10.91 -11.81
C LEU A 515 12.29 12.35 -12.28
N VAL A 516 13.29 13.22 -12.04
CA VAL A 516 13.23 14.62 -12.49
C VAL A 516 13.27 14.73 -14.01
N GLU A 517 14.13 13.97 -14.70
CA GLU A 517 14.19 13.99 -16.17
C GLU A 517 12.93 13.41 -16.80
N ALA A 518 12.37 12.32 -16.26
CA ALA A 518 11.10 11.76 -16.71
C ALA A 518 9.94 12.76 -16.52
N TRP A 519 9.86 13.40 -15.34
CA TRP A 519 8.86 14.42 -15.09
C TRP A 519 8.99 15.63 -16.06
N LYS A 520 10.21 16.14 -16.28
CA LYS A 520 10.46 17.20 -17.27
C LYS A 520 10.03 16.80 -18.68
N ALA A 521 10.18 15.54 -19.03
CA ALA A 521 9.74 14.97 -20.30
C ALA A 521 8.22 14.71 -20.36
N GLY A 522 7.48 14.99 -19.28
CA GLY A 522 6.02 14.93 -19.23
C GLY A 522 5.44 13.68 -18.58
N CYS A 523 6.25 12.79 -17.98
CA CYS A 523 5.76 11.62 -17.25
C CYS A 523 5.00 12.07 -16.01
N LYS A 524 3.71 11.72 -15.97
CA LYS A 524 2.79 11.96 -14.85
C LYS A 524 1.68 10.93 -14.91
N PHE A 525 1.12 10.57 -13.76
CA PHE A 525 0.07 9.55 -13.66
C PHE A 525 0.50 8.21 -14.31
N ASP A 526 1.77 7.84 -14.14
CA ASP A 526 2.36 6.65 -14.76
C ASP A 526 1.73 5.32 -14.26
N GLY A 527 0.98 5.35 -13.17
CA GLY A 527 0.12 4.24 -12.73
C GLY A 527 -1.15 4.04 -13.58
N TRP A 528 -1.49 5.00 -14.45
CA TRP A 528 -2.64 4.95 -15.35
C TRP A 528 -2.15 4.60 -16.76
N THR A 529 -2.62 3.47 -17.30
CA THR A 529 -2.12 2.88 -18.56
C THR A 529 -2.13 3.88 -19.73
N GLU A 530 -3.11 4.77 -19.78
CA GLU A 530 -3.26 5.77 -20.85
C GLU A 530 -2.21 6.88 -20.82
N PHE A 531 -1.51 7.09 -19.70
CA PHE A 531 -0.49 8.13 -19.53
C PHE A 531 0.92 7.59 -19.45
N PHE A 532 1.07 6.28 -19.20
CA PHE A 532 2.38 5.66 -19.11
C PHE A 532 3.08 5.64 -20.48
N ASN A 533 4.30 6.15 -20.53
CA ASN A 533 5.12 6.17 -21.75
C ASN A 533 6.49 5.54 -21.52
N TYR A 534 6.62 4.30 -21.94
CA TYR A 534 7.82 3.49 -21.72
C TYR A 534 9.08 4.10 -22.36
N GLU A 535 8.99 4.59 -23.60
CA GLU A 535 10.13 5.16 -24.34
C GLU A 535 10.66 6.43 -23.66
N THR A 536 9.77 7.25 -23.11
CA THR A 536 10.15 8.43 -22.34
C THR A 536 10.93 8.05 -21.10
N TRP A 537 10.51 6.99 -20.40
CA TRP A 537 11.23 6.47 -19.23
C TRP A 537 12.60 5.93 -19.61
N LEU A 538 12.73 5.13 -20.67
CA LEU A 538 14.02 4.63 -21.14
C LEU A 538 14.98 5.77 -21.48
N LYS A 539 14.46 6.82 -22.14
CA LYS A 539 15.26 8.01 -22.43
C LYS A 539 15.73 8.71 -21.17
N ALA A 540 14.87 8.89 -20.16
CA ALA A 540 15.24 9.52 -18.89
C ALA A 540 16.34 8.75 -18.16
N PHE A 541 16.29 7.40 -18.17
CA PHE A 541 17.37 6.57 -17.65
C PHE A 541 18.67 6.78 -18.44
N ALA A 542 18.62 6.75 -19.76
CA ALA A 542 19.79 6.93 -20.61
C ALA A 542 20.42 8.32 -20.45
N ASP A 543 19.61 9.39 -20.38
CA ASP A 543 20.07 10.77 -20.18
C ASP A 543 20.79 10.92 -18.80
N CYS A 544 20.46 10.08 -17.82
CA CYS A 544 21.14 10.02 -16.53
C CYS A 544 22.34 9.05 -16.49
N GLY A 545 22.64 8.35 -17.58
CA GLY A 545 23.71 7.35 -17.65
C GLY A 545 23.40 6.08 -16.83
N LEU A 546 22.11 5.76 -16.65
CA LEU A 546 21.64 4.62 -15.88
C LEU A 546 20.83 3.66 -16.77
N ASP A 547 20.75 2.39 -16.35
CA ASP A 547 19.99 1.36 -17.05
C ASP A 547 18.93 0.78 -16.08
N PRO A 548 17.62 0.81 -16.41
CA PRO A 548 16.59 0.21 -15.58
C PRO A 548 16.79 -1.30 -15.38
N ALA A 549 17.46 -2.00 -16.34
CA ALA A 549 17.77 -3.42 -16.21
C ALA A 549 18.69 -3.72 -15.03
N TYR A 550 19.64 -2.84 -14.71
CA TYR A 550 20.51 -2.97 -13.54
C TYR A 550 19.71 -3.11 -12.24
N TYR A 551 18.61 -2.36 -12.12
CA TYR A 551 17.76 -2.38 -10.92
C TYR A 551 16.71 -3.49 -10.96
N ALA A 552 15.96 -3.62 -12.07
CA ALA A 552 14.84 -4.54 -12.18
C ALA A 552 15.26 -5.99 -12.42
N ARG A 553 16.23 -6.24 -13.32
CA ARG A 553 16.51 -7.57 -13.87
C ARG A 553 17.67 -8.29 -13.22
N ARG A 554 18.60 -7.57 -12.60
CA ARG A 554 19.78 -8.19 -11.98
C ARG A 554 19.37 -9.01 -10.76
N THR A 555 19.70 -10.30 -10.75
CA THR A 555 19.71 -11.10 -9.52
C THR A 555 20.89 -10.67 -8.67
N ARG A 556 20.66 -10.37 -7.41
CA ARG A 556 21.68 -9.90 -6.46
C ARG A 556 22.17 -11.04 -5.61
N ASP A 557 23.43 -10.99 -5.22
CA ASP A 557 23.99 -11.94 -4.27
C ASP A 557 23.44 -11.69 -2.85
N PHE A 558 23.35 -12.75 -2.05
CA PHE A 558 22.82 -12.65 -0.68
C PHE A 558 23.68 -11.77 0.24
N ASP A 559 24.97 -11.70 -0.04
CA ASP A 559 25.93 -10.95 0.76
C ASP A 559 26.19 -9.53 0.20
N GLU A 560 25.54 -9.18 -0.93
CA GLU A 560 25.60 -7.84 -1.51
C GLU A 560 24.86 -6.84 -0.63
N PRO A 561 25.45 -5.64 -0.34
CA PRO A 561 24.73 -4.56 0.32
C PRO A 561 23.54 -4.10 -0.51
N LEU A 562 22.39 -3.91 0.14
CA LEU A 562 21.16 -3.48 -0.53
C LEU A 562 20.85 -2.03 -0.17
N PRO A 563 20.35 -1.21 -1.12
CA PRO A 563 20.05 0.21 -0.88
C PRO A 563 19.07 0.48 0.28
N TRP A 564 18.30 -0.53 0.68
CA TRP A 564 17.31 -0.44 1.76
C TRP A 564 17.73 -1.12 3.07
N ASP A 565 18.97 -1.58 3.21
CA ASP A 565 19.43 -2.33 4.38
C ASP A 565 19.41 -1.54 5.69
N HIS A 566 19.52 -0.22 5.60
CA HIS A 566 19.46 0.69 6.74
C HIS A 566 18.02 0.97 7.21
N LEU A 567 17.00 0.56 6.45
CA LEU A 567 15.58 0.67 6.79
C LEU A 567 15.08 -0.68 7.28
N ASP A 568 15.10 -0.89 8.60
CA ASP A 568 14.87 -2.22 9.18
C ASP A 568 13.39 -2.51 9.39
N CYS A 569 12.85 -3.47 8.66
CA CYS A 569 11.50 -3.99 8.88
C CYS A 569 11.43 -5.06 9.99
N THR A 570 12.53 -5.31 10.71
CA THR A 570 12.69 -6.30 11.78
C THR A 570 12.55 -7.78 11.36
N VAL A 571 12.31 -8.03 10.07
CA VAL A 571 12.40 -9.40 9.52
C VAL A 571 13.85 -9.68 9.13
N SER A 572 14.50 -10.59 9.82
CA SER A 572 15.93 -10.84 9.61
C SER A 572 16.25 -11.32 8.19
N LYS A 573 17.38 -10.85 7.62
CA LYS A 573 17.87 -11.33 6.32
C LYS A 573 18.06 -12.84 6.29
N ALA A 574 18.50 -13.44 7.41
CA ALA A 574 18.66 -14.88 7.53
C ALA A 574 17.33 -15.63 7.35
N PHE A 575 16.23 -15.08 7.86
CA PHE A 575 14.90 -15.63 7.62
C PHE A 575 14.51 -15.50 6.15
N LEU A 576 14.68 -14.35 5.53
CA LEU A 576 14.35 -14.12 4.12
C LEU A 576 15.15 -15.03 3.20
N LYS A 577 16.46 -15.22 3.47
CA LYS A 577 17.33 -16.15 2.73
C LYS A 577 16.84 -17.59 2.85
N ARG A 578 16.53 -18.05 4.06
CA ARG A 578 15.99 -19.39 4.29
C ARG A 578 14.67 -19.59 3.54
N GLU A 579 13.79 -18.60 3.52
CA GLU A 579 12.53 -18.68 2.76
C GLU A 579 12.76 -18.73 1.25
N TRP A 580 13.80 -18.08 0.74
CA TRP A 580 14.24 -18.25 -0.64
C TRP A 580 14.70 -19.68 -0.92
N GLU A 581 15.54 -20.25 -0.06
CA GLU A 581 16.03 -21.64 -0.20
C GLU A 581 14.86 -22.63 -0.16
N GLN A 582 13.90 -22.44 0.75
CA GLN A 582 12.66 -23.23 0.81
C GLN A 582 11.80 -23.08 -0.46
N ALA A 583 11.78 -21.88 -1.08
CA ALA A 583 11.08 -21.66 -2.34
C ALA A 583 11.65 -22.50 -3.49
N VAL A 584 12.98 -22.52 -3.65
CA VAL A 584 13.65 -23.31 -4.69
C VAL A 584 13.34 -24.80 -4.55
N GLU A 585 13.18 -25.28 -3.31
CA GLU A 585 12.84 -26.66 -2.99
C GLU A 585 11.32 -26.95 -2.98
N ALA A 586 10.48 -25.93 -3.27
CA ALA A 586 9.03 -25.99 -3.15
C ALA A 586 8.51 -26.48 -1.78
N LYS A 587 9.24 -26.18 -0.71
CA LYS A 587 8.89 -26.55 0.67
C LYS A 587 8.02 -25.48 1.31
N LEU A 588 6.97 -25.90 2.02
CA LEU A 588 6.08 -25.00 2.73
C LEU A 588 6.63 -24.56 4.08
N THR A 589 6.35 -23.29 4.42
CA THR A 589 6.56 -22.71 5.75
C THR A 589 5.21 -22.41 6.39
N GLY A 590 4.96 -22.99 7.56
CA GLY A 590 3.67 -22.86 8.24
C GLY A 590 3.45 -21.47 8.85
N ASP A 591 2.18 -21.09 8.98
CA ASP A 591 1.73 -19.88 9.66
C ASP A 591 1.99 -19.98 11.18
N CYS A 592 2.73 -19.03 11.77
CA CYS A 592 3.08 -19.04 13.18
C CYS A 592 1.89 -18.80 14.14
N ARG A 593 0.71 -18.43 13.65
CA ARG A 593 -0.56 -18.46 14.42
C ARG A 593 -1.04 -19.89 14.69
N ARG A 594 -0.72 -20.83 13.79
CA ARG A 594 -1.22 -22.23 13.81
C ARG A 594 -0.10 -23.26 13.99
N ALA A 595 1.16 -22.85 13.86
CA ALA A 595 2.34 -23.67 13.92
C ALA A 595 3.39 -23.05 14.87
N PRO A 596 4.47 -23.76 15.26
CA PRO A 596 5.59 -23.17 15.98
C PRO A 596 6.21 -21.98 15.25
N CYS A 597 6.81 -21.07 16.03
CA CYS A 597 7.52 -19.92 15.50
C CYS A 597 8.57 -20.33 14.46
N LYS A 598 8.68 -19.54 13.38
CA LYS A 598 9.63 -19.78 12.28
C LYS A 598 10.88 -18.90 12.36
N GLY A 599 11.03 -18.10 13.42
CA GLY A 599 12.25 -17.33 13.67
C GLY A 599 12.47 -16.18 12.69
N CYS A 600 11.42 -15.42 12.37
CA CYS A 600 11.55 -14.22 11.53
C CYS A 600 12.15 -13.03 12.28
N ASN A 601 12.29 -13.09 13.58
CA ASN A 601 12.83 -12.11 14.51
C ASN A 601 11.91 -10.93 14.91
N VAL A 602 10.80 -10.71 14.23
CA VAL A 602 9.93 -9.52 14.47
C VAL A 602 9.45 -9.39 15.91
N CYS A 603 8.91 -10.46 16.49
CA CYS A 603 8.32 -10.39 17.83
C CYS A 603 9.35 -10.13 18.94
N PRO A 604 10.54 -10.80 18.96
CA PRO A 604 11.57 -10.47 19.95
C PRO A 604 12.20 -9.09 19.74
N GLU A 605 12.42 -8.65 18.51
CA GLU A 605 13.03 -7.35 18.22
C GLU A 605 12.15 -6.20 18.71
N LEU A 606 10.88 -6.25 18.34
CA LEU A 606 9.89 -5.23 18.73
C LEU A 606 9.27 -5.46 20.10
N ASN A 607 9.77 -6.45 20.89
CA ASN A 607 9.19 -6.84 22.18
C ASN A 607 7.66 -6.97 22.16
N THR A 608 7.11 -7.63 21.15
CA THR A 608 5.67 -7.72 20.88
C THR A 608 5.22 -9.16 20.67
N ALA A 609 3.92 -9.40 20.54
CA ALA A 609 3.32 -10.70 20.36
C ALA A 609 2.27 -10.71 19.25
N ILE A 610 1.94 -11.91 18.76
CA ILE A 610 0.71 -12.13 18.00
C ILE A 610 -0.47 -12.02 18.97
N ILE A 611 -1.43 -11.16 18.64
CA ILE A 611 -2.67 -10.98 19.42
C ILE A 611 -3.84 -11.50 18.59
N ASP A 612 -4.53 -12.53 19.06
CA ASP A 612 -5.78 -13.00 18.49
C ASP A 612 -6.79 -13.38 19.60
N TYR A 613 -8.04 -13.66 19.24
CA TYR A 613 -9.13 -13.94 20.18
C TYR A 613 -9.72 -15.35 19.99
N LYS A 614 -8.88 -16.34 19.70
CA LYS A 614 -9.32 -17.73 19.63
C LYS A 614 -9.79 -18.22 21.01
N GLU A 615 -10.72 -19.20 21.00
CA GLU A 615 -11.12 -19.95 22.20
C GLU A 615 -11.47 -19.11 23.44
N GLY A 616 -12.30 -18.07 23.27
CA GLY A 616 -12.98 -17.40 24.40
C GLY A 616 -12.20 -16.31 25.13
N GLY A 617 -11.02 -15.90 24.64
CA GLY A 617 -10.25 -14.83 25.27
C GLY A 617 -9.11 -14.32 24.41
N ARG A 618 -8.48 -13.24 24.87
CA ARG A 618 -7.26 -12.71 24.26
C ARG A 618 -6.13 -13.73 24.39
N VAL A 619 -5.57 -14.16 23.29
CA VAL A 619 -4.40 -15.04 23.25
C VAL A 619 -3.20 -14.24 22.79
N GLU A 620 -2.21 -14.13 23.65
CA GLU A 620 -0.91 -13.57 23.30
C GLU A 620 0.07 -14.72 23.05
N LYS A 621 0.47 -14.86 21.80
CA LYS A 621 1.50 -15.83 21.44
C LYS A 621 2.84 -15.13 21.34
N VAL A 622 3.59 -15.14 22.44
CA VAL A 622 4.98 -14.66 22.47
C VAL A 622 5.85 -15.68 21.74
N THR A 623 6.56 -15.22 20.73
CA THR A 623 7.47 -16.04 19.96
C THR A 623 8.91 -15.63 20.28
N PHE A 624 9.57 -16.42 21.12
CA PHE A 624 11.00 -16.23 21.35
C PHE A 624 11.76 -16.62 20.07
N GLY A 625 12.60 -15.71 19.60
CA GLY A 625 13.47 -15.99 18.48
C GLY A 625 14.41 -17.16 18.79
N LEU A 626 14.59 -18.04 17.86
CA LEU A 626 15.74 -18.94 17.87
C LEU A 626 16.97 -18.06 17.66
N LYS A 627 17.82 -17.92 18.68
CA LYS A 627 19.14 -17.29 18.58
C LYS A 627 20.02 -18.05 17.61
#